data_f166f23c944e242ed7f204fd3b529e14
#
_entry.id   f166f23c944e242ed7f204fd3b529e14
#
_cell.length_a   1.000
_cell.length_b   1.000
_cell.length_c   1.000
_cell.angle_alpha   90.00
_cell.angle_beta   90.00
_cell.angle_gamma   90.00
#
_symmetry.space_group_name_H-M   'P 1'
#
loop_
_entity.id
_entity.type
_entity.pdbx_description
1 polymer ?
#
loop_
_entity_poly.entity_id
_entity_poly.type
_entity_poly.pdbx_seq_one_letter_code
_entity_poly.pdbx_strand_id
1 'polypeptide(L)'
;MAFKPLNTKDETTSFRKSLLYAIHGFGKTTQAKHFKRHYGKGFIISGEAGLSSIRSEGIDYLPFTSFDGPVDEAAGVYSFVAVCRAISSPEFKAAGYKWIMLDSLTELSDMIFAWADVKAAATAAATGKKTNGFEVWGDYKDKMIGACKFIRDLPFHVIITALAKEGEDENGDVKHMPLLQGNAVQAQIPGIFDNVFCGILKSVKEDDKFITKRFIITSAYGGWQGKVRDESGSVLTVEETGDVTAILLKMDTAKA
;
A
#
# COMPACT_ATOMS: atom_id res chain seq x y z
N MET A 1 13.11 -11.89 34.48
CA MET A 1 11.97 -12.34 33.61
C MET A 1 12.28 -13.74 33.14
N ALA A 2 11.33 -14.68 33.28
CA ALA A 2 11.50 -16.01 32.68
C ALA A 2 11.33 -15.92 31.16
N PHE A 3 12.26 -16.47 30.39
CA PHE A 3 12.15 -16.57 28.92
C PHE A 3 10.99 -17.53 28.58
N LYS A 4 9.97 -17.00 27.89
CA LYS A 4 8.82 -17.78 27.39
C LYS A 4 8.71 -17.55 25.89
N PRO A 5 9.23 -18.46 25.05
CA PRO A 5 9.10 -18.33 23.60
C PRO A 5 7.64 -18.47 23.17
N LEU A 6 7.26 -17.76 22.12
CA LEU A 6 5.99 -17.95 21.41
C LEU A 6 6.17 -19.07 20.37
N ASN A 7 5.06 -19.75 20.04
CA ASN A 7 5.07 -20.80 19.02
C ASN A 7 4.29 -20.32 17.80
N THR A 8 4.80 -20.57 16.60
CA THR A 8 4.13 -20.18 15.35
C THR A 8 2.75 -20.83 15.16
N LYS A 9 2.48 -21.97 15.82
CA LYS A 9 1.15 -22.61 15.84
C LYS A 9 0.13 -21.86 16.70
N ASP A 10 0.60 -21.01 17.62
CA ASP A 10 -0.26 -20.22 18.51
C ASP A 10 -0.72 -18.91 17.86
N GLU A 11 -0.22 -18.61 16.65
CA GLU A 11 -0.58 -17.41 15.90
C GLU A 11 -1.94 -17.59 15.22
N THR A 12 -3.00 -17.26 15.96
CA THR A 12 -4.39 -17.50 15.57
C THR A 12 -5.01 -16.41 14.68
N THR A 13 -4.37 -15.24 14.55
CA THR A 13 -4.86 -14.12 13.76
C THR A 13 -3.85 -13.69 12.71
N SER A 14 -3.95 -14.24 11.51
CA SER A 14 -3.17 -13.75 10.39
C SER A 14 -3.92 -12.64 9.64
N PHE A 15 -3.71 -11.38 10.04
CA PHE A 15 -4.13 -10.26 9.20
C PHE A 15 -3.31 -10.23 7.92
N ARG A 16 -3.97 -10.23 6.77
CA ARG A 16 -3.30 -10.14 5.47
C ARG A 16 -2.72 -8.75 5.24
N LYS A 17 -1.44 -8.67 4.90
CA LYS A 17 -0.69 -7.43 4.67
C LYS A 17 -0.27 -7.37 3.22
N SER A 18 -0.98 -6.58 2.43
CA SER A 18 -0.87 -6.60 0.97
C SER A 18 -0.44 -5.24 0.41
N LEU A 19 0.48 -5.27 -0.54
CA LEU A 19 0.79 -4.17 -1.45
C LEU A 19 0.21 -4.51 -2.82
N LEU A 20 -0.56 -3.60 -3.41
CA LEU A 20 -1.03 -3.67 -4.79
C LEU A 20 -0.44 -2.51 -5.57
N TYR A 21 0.48 -2.77 -6.48
CA TYR A 21 0.89 -1.75 -7.44
C TYR A 21 0.41 -2.09 -8.85
N ALA A 22 -0.08 -1.09 -9.56
CA ALA A 22 -0.73 -1.29 -10.83
C ALA A 22 -0.66 -0.03 -11.70
N ILE A 23 -0.81 -0.21 -13.00
CA ILE A 23 -0.96 0.88 -13.96
C ILE A 23 -2.23 1.71 -13.69
N HIS A 24 -2.31 2.87 -14.35
CA HIS A 24 -3.52 3.70 -14.33
C HIS A 24 -4.74 2.91 -14.85
N GLY A 25 -5.92 3.19 -14.31
CA GLY A 25 -7.17 2.56 -14.75
C GLY A 25 -7.36 1.10 -14.30
N PHE A 26 -6.41 0.50 -13.60
CA PHE A 26 -6.57 -0.87 -13.07
C PHE A 26 -7.72 -0.99 -12.08
N GLY A 27 -8.04 0.06 -11.34
CA GLY A 27 -9.06 0.02 -10.28
C GLY A 27 -8.49 -0.28 -8.90
N LYS A 28 -7.35 0.31 -8.56
CA LYS A 28 -6.72 0.19 -7.24
C LYS A 28 -7.68 0.59 -6.12
N THR A 29 -8.24 1.78 -6.20
CA THR A 29 -9.25 2.30 -5.24
C THR A 29 -10.50 1.42 -5.19
N THR A 30 -10.93 0.85 -6.32
CA THR A 30 -12.12 -0.02 -6.36
C THR A 30 -11.95 -1.34 -5.59
N GLN A 31 -10.73 -1.75 -5.26
CA GLN A 31 -10.49 -2.91 -4.38
C GLN A 31 -11.17 -2.72 -3.01
N ALA A 32 -11.37 -1.49 -2.55
CA ALA A 32 -12.09 -1.21 -1.30
C ALA A 32 -13.52 -1.80 -1.28
N LYS A 33 -14.20 -1.86 -2.44
CA LYS A 33 -15.53 -2.50 -2.56
C LYS A 33 -15.48 -3.99 -2.24
N HIS A 34 -14.46 -4.67 -2.75
CA HIS A 34 -14.25 -6.09 -2.54
C HIS A 34 -13.90 -6.37 -1.08
N PHE A 35 -13.00 -5.58 -0.50
CA PHE A 35 -12.64 -5.66 0.91
C PHE A 35 -13.87 -5.43 1.82
N LYS A 36 -14.70 -4.42 1.54
CA LYS A 36 -15.93 -4.16 2.30
C LYS A 36 -16.91 -5.33 2.21
N ARG A 37 -17.12 -5.86 1.00
CA ARG A 37 -18.03 -7.00 0.78
C ARG A 37 -17.60 -8.23 1.56
N HIS A 38 -16.29 -8.46 1.65
CA HIS A 38 -15.76 -9.68 2.25
C HIS A 38 -15.48 -9.55 3.75
N TYR A 39 -14.80 -8.47 4.16
CA TYR A 39 -14.39 -8.28 5.56
C TYR A 39 -15.32 -7.36 6.36
N GLY A 40 -16.31 -6.73 5.74
CA GLY A 40 -17.23 -5.81 6.40
C GLY A 40 -16.66 -4.39 6.52
N LYS A 41 -16.83 -3.78 7.70
CA LYS A 41 -16.46 -2.38 7.94
C LYS A 41 -14.97 -2.13 7.76
N GLY A 42 -14.62 -1.12 6.96
CA GLY A 42 -13.25 -0.74 6.69
C GLY A 42 -13.01 0.74 6.71
N PHE A 43 -11.74 1.13 6.58
CA PHE A 43 -11.31 2.50 6.64
C PHE A 43 -10.27 2.81 5.56
N ILE A 44 -10.35 4.00 4.95
CA ILE A 44 -9.41 4.43 3.92
C ILE A 44 -8.61 5.63 4.42
N ILE A 45 -7.29 5.54 4.29
CA ILE A 45 -6.34 6.65 4.42
C ILE A 45 -6.08 7.14 3.00
N SER A 46 -6.63 8.31 2.63
CA SER A 46 -6.68 8.76 1.25
C SER A 46 -5.75 9.94 1.00
N GLY A 47 -4.73 9.75 0.17
CA GLY A 47 -3.89 10.82 -0.38
C GLY A 47 -4.35 11.28 -1.77
N GLU A 48 -5.23 10.51 -2.41
CA GLU A 48 -5.75 10.79 -3.76
C GLU A 48 -7.19 11.29 -3.72
N ALA A 49 -7.58 12.11 -4.70
CA ALA A 49 -8.96 12.55 -4.90
C ALA A 49 -9.87 11.47 -5.53
N GLY A 50 -9.41 10.21 -5.59
CA GLY A 50 -10.00 9.12 -6.40
C GLY A 50 -11.24 8.42 -5.81
N LEU A 51 -11.78 8.85 -4.67
CA LEU A 51 -12.88 8.17 -3.95
C LEU A 51 -14.24 8.20 -4.67
N SER A 52 -14.39 8.99 -5.74
CA SER A 52 -15.64 9.06 -6.53
C SER A 52 -16.08 7.69 -7.06
N SER A 53 -15.14 6.81 -7.42
CA SER A 53 -15.39 5.45 -7.94
C SER A 53 -16.01 4.48 -6.92
N ILE A 54 -15.95 4.82 -5.64
CA ILE A 54 -16.46 4.02 -4.52
C ILE A 54 -17.44 4.79 -3.63
N ARG A 55 -17.90 5.97 -4.07
CA ARG A 55 -18.78 6.84 -3.30
C ARG A 55 -20.05 6.14 -2.79
N SER A 56 -20.64 5.28 -3.60
CA SER A 56 -21.83 4.52 -3.25
C SER A 56 -21.62 3.49 -2.15
N GLU A 57 -20.38 3.16 -1.84
CA GLU A 57 -20.07 2.12 -0.85
C GLU A 57 -20.18 2.62 0.59
N GLY A 58 -20.12 3.95 0.84
CA GLY A 58 -20.21 4.52 2.18
C GLY A 58 -19.10 3.95 3.10
N ILE A 59 -17.85 4.03 2.67
CA ILE A 59 -16.67 3.61 3.44
C ILE A 59 -16.12 4.84 4.17
N ASP A 60 -15.85 4.70 5.45
CA ASP A 60 -15.25 5.76 6.25
C ASP A 60 -13.81 6.04 5.78
N TYR A 61 -13.41 7.32 5.76
CA TYR A 61 -12.06 7.70 5.37
C TYR A 61 -11.57 8.96 6.06
N LEU A 62 -10.25 9.15 6.10
CA LEU A 62 -9.59 10.44 6.35
C LEU A 62 -8.64 10.76 5.20
N PRO A 63 -8.71 11.99 4.66
CA PRO A 63 -7.75 12.44 3.68
C PRO A 63 -6.44 12.80 4.37
N PHE A 64 -5.32 12.80 3.62
CA PHE A 64 -4.09 13.48 4.00
C PHE A 64 -3.55 14.27 2.81
N THR A 65 -3.06 15.46 3.08
CA THR A 65 -2.58 16.41 2.07
C THR A 65 -1.11 16.80 2.28
N SER A 66 -0.49 16.28 3.34
CA SER A 66 0.92 16.45 3.67
C SER A 66 1.40 15.26 4.49
N PHE A 67 2.74 15.08 4.57
CA PHE A 67 3.30 14.06 5.46
C PHE A 67 3.17 14.44 6.93
N ASP A 68 3.68 15.61 7.31
CA ASP A 68 3.59 16.17 8.66
C ASP A 68 3.32 17.68 8.55
N GLY A 69 2.41 18.20 9.33
CA GLY A 69 1.99 19.59 9.24
C GLY A 69 0.72 19.88 10.05
N PRO A 70 0.19 21.09 9.91
CA PRO A 70 -1.01 21.53 10.62
C PRO A 70 -2.22 20.70 10.22
N VAL A 71 -3.16 20.60 11.15
CA VAL A 71 -4.47 19.97 10.97
C VAL A 71 -5.54 21.05 11.05
N ASP A 72 -6.46 21.06 10.08
CA ASP A 72 -7.68 21.84 10.11
C ASP A 72 -8.87 20.90 9.86
N GLU A 73 -9.48 20.42 10.94
CA GLU A 73 -10.58 19.47 10.87
C GLU A 73 -11.82 20.09 10.20
N ALA A 74 -12.06 21.40 10.38
CA ALA A 74 -13.18 22.09 9.77
C ALA A 74 -13.06 22.17 8.25
N ALA A 75 -11.83 22.32 7.75
CA ALA A 75 -11.53 22.30 6.32
C ALA A 75 -11.24 20.88 5.78
N GLY A 76 -11.22 19.86 6.64
CA GLY A 76 -10.87 18.49 6.25
C GLY A 76 -9.40 18.33 5.85
N VAL A 77 -8.50 19.15 6.42
CA VAL A 77 -7.05 19.12 6.14
C VAL A 77 -6.34 18.33 7.23
N TYR A 78 -5.70 17.25 6.85
CA TYR A 78 -4.91 16.39 7.75
C TYR A 78 -3.52 16.13 7.17
N SER A 79 -2.55 15.94 8.06
CA SER A 79 -1.28 15.31 7.69
C SER A 79 -1.36 13.80 7.87
N PHE A 80 -0.52 13.05 7.15
CA PHE A 80 -0.44 11.59 7.31
C PHE A 80 -0.10 11.19 8.76
N VAL A 81 0.80 11.95 9.42
CA VAL A 81 1.14 11.72 10.83
C VAL A 81 -0.08 11.91 11.75
N ALA A 82 -0.93 12.90 11.48
CA ALA A 82 -2.17 13.10 12.25
C ALA A 82 -3.15 11.95 12.04
N VAL A 83 -3.33 11.49 10.79
CA VAL A 83 -4.16 10.31 10.50
C VAL A 83 -3.61 9.07 11.21
N CYS A 84 -2.29 8.85 11.23
CA CYS A 84 -1.68 7.74 11.97
C CYS A 84 -1.99 7.80 13.49
N ARG A 85 -2.00 9.00 14.07
CA ARG A 85 -2.41 9.19 15.48
C ARG A 85 -3.89 8.84 15.68
N ALA A 86 -4.76 9.31 14.79
CA ALA A 86 -6.20 9.03 14.87
C ALA A 86 -6.50 7.53 14.80
N ILE A 87 -5.90 6.79 13.86
CA ILE A 87 -6.12 5.34 13.71
C ILE A 87 -5.47 4.50 14.83
N SER A 88 -4.59 5.10 15.62
CA SER A 88 -3.98 4.46 16.79
C SER A 88 -4.80 4.67 18.06
N SER A 89 -5.82 5.51 18.05
CA SER A 89 -6.62 5.88 19.21
C SER A 89 -7.48 4.73 19.72
N PRO A 90 -7.86 4.75 21.00
CA PRO A 90 -8.80 3.78 21.57
C PRO A 90 -10.16 3.81 20.85
N GLU A 91 -10.64 4.98 20.45
CA GLU A 91 -11.91 5.20 19.75
C GLU A 91 -11.90 4.51 18.41
N PHE A 92 -10.82 4.66 17.63
CA PHE A 92 -10.68 3.97 16.34
C PHE A 92 -10.67 2.45 16.51
N LYS A 93 -9.94 1.94 17.51
CA LYS A 93 -9.89 0.51 17.82
C LYS A 93 -11.28 -0.04 18.20
N ALA A 94 -12.08 0.75 18.93
CA ALA A 94 -13.45 0.39 19.32
C ALA A 94 -14.46 0.51 18.17
N ALA A 95 -14.14 1.21 17.06
CA ALA A 95 -15.06 1.47 15.95
C ALA A 95 -15.39 0.22 15.10
N GLY A 96 -14.71 -0.91 15.33
CA GLY A 96 -15.02 -2.20 14.73
C GLY A 96 -14.55 -2.38 13.29
N TYR A 97 -13.57 -1.58 12.84
CA TYR A 97 -12.94 -1.77 11.53
C TYR A 97 -12.23 -3.11 11.45
N LYS A 98 -12.26 -3.73 10.27
CA LYS A 98 -11.63 -5.02 9.98
C LYS A 98 -10.46 -4.90 9.02
N TRP A 99 -10.45 -3.86 8.20
CA TRP A 99 -9.41 -3.60 7.22
C TRP A 99 -9.14 -2.11 7.06
N ILE A 100 -7.92 -1.81 6.63
CA ILE A 100 -7.46 -0.45 6.31
C ILE A 100 -6.85 -0.47 4.90
N MET A 101 -7.18 0.55 4.11
CA MET A 101 -6.55 0.83 2.82
C MET A 101 -5.76 2.13 2.91
N LEU A 102 -4.51 2.14 2.43
CA LEU A 102 -3.76 3.36 2.12
C LEU A 102 -3.80 3.58 0.59
N ASP A 103 -4.42 4.67 0.15
CA ASP A 103 -4.60 5.03 -1.26
C ASP A 103 -4.14 6.48 -1.52
N SER A 104 -2.89 6.74 -1.99
CA SER A 104 -1.90 5.74 -2.35
C SER A 104 -0.52 5.97 -1.69
N LEU A 105 0.30 4.94 -1.76
CA LEU A 105 1.70 5.00 -1.33
C LEU A 105 2.53 5.92 -2.22
N THR A 106 2.16 6.08 -3.49
CA THR A 106 2.80 6.99 -4.42
C THR A 106 2.67 8.43 -3.94
N GLU A 107 1.46 8.87 -3.59
CA GLU A 107 1.22 10.22 -3.05
C GLU A 107 1.95 10.43 -1.72
N LEU A 108 1.90 9.43 -0.84
CA LEU A 108 2.64 9.49 0.43
C LEU A 108 4.15 9.64 0.20
N SER A 109 4.70 8.94 -0.78
CA SER A 109 6.11 9.02 -1.15
C SER A 109 6.52 10.44 -1.55
N ASP A 110 5.72 11.09 -2.39
CA ASP A 110 5.97 12.45 -2.85
C ASP A 110 5.86 13.46 -1.71
N MET A 111 4.86 13.31 -0.84
CA MET A 111 4.68 14.17 0.33
C MET A 111 5.81 14.02 1.35
N ILE A 112 6.31 12.81 1.58
CA ILE A 112 7.47 12.58 2.48
C ILE A 112 8.73 13.23 1.89
N PHE A 113 8.95 13.08 0.57
CA PHE A 113 10.12 13.66 -0.08
C PHE A 113 10.09 15.19 -0.01
N ALA A 114 8.93 15.80 -0.32
CA ALA A 114 8.75 17.25 -0.21
C ALA A 114 8.97 17.75 1.24
N TRP A 115 8.45 17.01 2.23
CA TRP A 115 8.67 17.33 3.64
C TRP A 115 10.15 17.27 4.02
N ALA A 116 10.88 16.25 3.56
CA ALA A 116 12.31 16.10 3.84
C ALA A 116 13.13 17.24 3.23
N ASP A 117 12.79 17.66 2.01
CA ASP A 117 13.44 18.78 1.32
C ASP A 117 13.21 20.11 2.05
N VAL A 118 11.97 20.43 2.43
CA VAL A 118 11.63 21.62 3.22
C VAL A 118 12.36 21.63 4.57
N LYS A 119 12.40 20.47 5.26
CA LYS A 119 13.12 20.33 6.54
C LYS A 119 14.61 20.61 6.38
N ALA A 120 15.25 20.06 5.35
CA ALA A 120 16.66 20.27 5.08
C ALA A 120 16.97 21.73 4.74
N ALA A 121 16.10 22.39 3.94
CA ALA A 121 16.23 23.80 3.62
C ALA A 121 16.12 24.69 4.89
N ALA A 122 15.16 24.41 5.77
CA ALA A 122 15.01 25.14 7.04
C ALA A 122 16.24 24.97 7.96
N THR A 123 16.78 23.75 8.05
CA THR A 123 17.99 23.44 8.81
C THR A 123 19.20 24.19 8.25
N ALA A 124 19.36 24.23 6.93
CA ALA A 124 20.43 24.95 6.24
C ALA A 124 20.33 26.45 6.52
N ALA A 125 19.16 27.06 6.43
CA ALA A 125 18.93 28.47 6.73
C ALA A 125 19.25 28.79 8.20
N ALA A 126 18.84 27.95 9.14
CA ALA A 126 19.09 28.15 10.57
C ALA A 126 20.59 28.02 10.96
N THR A 127 21.34 27.19 10.23
CA THR A 127 22.76 26.91 10.55
C THR A 127 23.76 27.65 9.67
N GLY A 128 23.30 28.37 8.64
CA GLY A 128 24.14 29.03 7.65
C GLY A 128 24.91 28.04 6.74
N LYS A 129 24.52 26.76 6.72
CA LYS A 129 25.13 25.72 5.89
C LYS A 129 24.36 25.56 4.59
N LYS A 130 24.96 24.90 3.60
CA LYS A 130 24.25 24.49 2.38
C LYS A 130 23.36 23.27 2.69
N THR A 131 22.23 23.18 1.99
CA THR A 131 21.37 21.99 2.00
C THR A 131 22.16 20.75 1.59
N ASN A 132 22.04 19.67 2.35
CA ASN A 132 22.72 18.42 2.08
C ASN A 132 21.72 17.40 1.50
N GLY A 133 21.88 17.06 0.23
CA GLY A 133 21.02 16.10 -0.44
C GLY A 133 21.01 14.70 0.20
N PHE A 134 22.10 14.28 0.83
CA PHE A 134 22.13 13.00 1.55
C PHE A 134 21.21 12.99 2.77
N GLU A 135 21.03 14.12 3.46
CA GLU A 135 20.11 14.25 4.58
C GLU A 135 18.65 14.13 4.09
N VAL A 136 18.32 14.77 2.97
CA VAL A 136 16.98 14.66 2.34
C VAL A 136 16.64 13.22 2.04
N TRP A 137 17.53 12.50 1.36
CA TRP A 137 17.32 11.10 1.00
C TRP A 137 17.31 10.17 2.22
N GLY A 138 18.12 10.44 3.24
CA GLY A 138 18.14 9.72 4.51
C GLY A 138 16.79 9.85 5.24
N ASP A 139 16.36 11.09 5.48
CA ASP A 139 15.07 11.38 6.12
C ASP A 139 13.91 10.78 5.34
N TYR A 140 13.88 10.95 4.01
CA TYR A 140 12.86 10.34 3.16
C TYR A 140 12.79 8.82 3.34
N LYS A 141 13.92 8.13 3.20
CA LYS A 141 14.00 6.68 3.33
C LYS A 141 13.49 6.21 4.69
N ASP A 142 13.96 6.84 5.77
CA ASP A 142 13.61 6.44 7.13
C ASP A 142 12.11 6.63 7.40
N LYS A 143 11.54 7.76 6.97
CA LYS A 143 10.11 8.03 7.13
C LYS A 143 9.25 7.12 6.26
N MET A 144 9.65 6.87 5.02
CA MET A 144 8.91 6.01 4.10
C MET A 144 8.86 4.56 4.59
N ILE A 145 9.99 4.00 5.00
CA ILE A 145 10.08 2.66 5.57
C ILE A 145 9.32 2.58 6.90
N GLY A 146 9.46 3.61 7.75
CA GLY A 146 8.73 3.71 9.02
C GLY A 146 7.22 3.74 8.82
N ALA A 147 6.70 4.52 7.88
CA ALA A 147 5.29 4.59 7.55
C ALA A 147 4.74 3.24 7.06
N CYS A 148 5.45 2.57 6.15
CA CYS A 148 5.05 1.25 5.67
C CYS A 148 5.00 0.20 6.78
N LYS A 149 6.01 0.17 7.65
CA LYS A 149 6.04 -0.74 8.80
C LYS A 149 4.93 -0.44 9.79
N PHE A 150 4.70 0.85 10.11
CA PHE A 150 3.60 1.26 10.99
C PHE A 150 2.25 0.75 10.49
N ILE A 151 1.91 1.00 9.22
CA ILE A 151 0.64 0.55 8.63
C ILE A 151 0.57 -0.99 8.59
N ARG A 152 1.66 -1.67 8.22
CA ARG A 152 1.74 -3.13 8.21
C ARG A 152 1.43 -3.72 9.59
N ASP A 153 1.95 -3.14 10.65
CA ASP A 153 1.87 -3.69 12.03
C ASP A 153 0.53 -3.43 12.72
N LEU A 154 -0.38 -2.66 12.08
CA LEU A 154 -1.73 -2.46 12.60
C LEU A 154 -2.50 -3.79 12.67
N PRO A 155 -3.36 -3.99 13.70
CA PRO A 155 -4.13 -5.22 13.90
C PRO A 155 -5.37 -5.28 12.98
N PHE A 156 -5.16 -5.13 11.67
CA PHE A 156 -6.19 -5.13 10.62
C PHE A 156 -5.68 -5.84 9.38
N HIS A 157 -6.57 -6.30 8.50
CA HIS A 157 -6.18 -6.56 7.12
C HIS A 157 -5.75 -5.24 6.48
N VAL A 158 -4.63 -5.25 5.79
CA VAL A 158 -4.06 -4.04 5.18
C VAL A 158 -3.93 -4.24 3.68
N ILE A 159 -4.39 -3.26 2.93
CA ILE A 159 -4.07 -3.11 1.52
C ILE A 159 -3.48 -1.72 1.29
N ILE A 160 -2.29 -1.66 0.72
CA ILE A 160 -1.65 -0.42 0.29
C ILE A 160 -1.61 -0.42 -1.23
N THR A 161 -2.05 0.67 -1.84
CA THR A 161 -2.02 0.82 -3.29
C THR A 161 -0.86 1.71 -3.73
N ALA A 162 -0.32 1.47 -4.92
CA ALA A 162 0.66 2.33 -5.57
C ALA A 162 0.48 2.33 -7.09
N LEU A 163 0.95 3.36 -7.77
CA LEU A 163 1.14 3.33 -9.20
C LEU A 163 2.31 2.43 -9.55
N ALA A 164 2.25 1.80 -10.72
CA ALA A 164 3.38 1.08 -11.29
C ALA A 164 4.24 2.02 -12.12
N LYS A 165 5.55 1.85 -12.05
CA LYS A 165 6.56 2.48 -12.91
C LYS A 165 7.26 1.39 -13.70
N GLU A 166 7.40 1.61 -14.99
CA GLU A 166 8.25 0.83 -15.87
C GLU A 166 9.68 1.39 -15.84
N GLY A 167 10.65 0.52 -15.90
CA GLY A 167 12.07 0.81 -16.00
C GLY A 167 12.81 -0.37 -16.59
N GLU A 168 14.12 -0.30 -16.63
CA GLU A 168 15.01 -1.39 -17.08
C GLU A 168 15.91 -1.82 -15.93
N ASP A 169 16.27 -3.08 -15.93
CA ASP A 169 17.32 -3.60 -15.05
C ASP A 169 18.73 -3.39 -15.68
N GLU A 170 19.76 -3.90 -14.99
CA GLU A 170 21.16 -3.76 -15.43
C GLU A 170 21.44 -4.48 -16.76
N ASN A 171 20.60 -5.41 -17.18
CA ASN A 171 20.71 -6.15 -18.43
C ASN A 171 19.86 -5.54 -19.56
N GLY A 172 19.07 -4.47 -19.26
CA GLY A 172 18.14 -3.86 -20.20
C GLY A 172 16.77 -4.57 -20.27
N ASP A 173 16.51 -5.51 -19.36
CA ASP A 173 15.20 -6.16 -19.29
C ASP A 173 14.17 -5.26 -18.62
N VAL A 174 12.95 -5.27 -19.16
CA VAL A 174 11.83 -4.49 -18.61
C VAL A 174 11.51 -4.93 -17.18
N LYS A 175 11.40 -3.96 -16.28
CA LYS A 175 11.08 -4.16 -14.88
C LYS A 175 9.98 -3.20 -14.43
N HIS A 176 8.98 -3.74 -13.77
CA HIS A 176 7.88 -2.97 -13.18
C HIS A 176 8.02 -2.90 -11.67
N MET A 177 7.95 -1.70 -11.12
CA MET A 177 8.12 -1.41 -9.69
C MET A 177 7.03 -0.46 -9.20
N PRO A 178 6.76 -0.39 -7.88
CA PRO A 178 5.95 0.69 -7.33
C PRO A 178 6.58 2.05 -7.65
N LEU A 179 5.78 3.02 -8.12
CA LEU A 179 6.23 4.39 -8.38
C LEU A 179 6.45 5.12 -7.05
N LEU A 180 7.69 5.18 -6.62
CA LEU A 180 8.13 5.84 -5.39
C LEU A 180 9.40 6.65 -5.68
N GLN A 181 9.74 7.60 -4.82
CA GLN A 181 11.00 8.31 -4.89
C GLN A 181 12.16 7.39 -4.47
N GLY A 182 13.24 7.40 -5.24
CA GLY A 182 14.51 6.71 -4.95
C GLY A 182 14.48 5.19 -5.15
N ASN A 183 15.42 4.70 -5.96
CA ASN A 183 15.50 3.28 -6.34
C ASN A 183 15.68 2.32 -5.15
N ALA A 184 16.42 2.74 -4.12
CA ALA A 184 16.65 1.93 -2.93
C ALA A 184 15.36 1.67 -2.14
N VAL A 185 14.46 2.66 -2.05
CA VAL A 185 13.14 2.53 -1.40
C VAL A 185 12.22 1.67 -2.24
N GLN A 186 12.19 1.89 -3.56
CA GLN A 186 11.40 1.06 -4.49
C GLN A 186 11.73 -0.43 -4.37
N ALA A 187 13.01 -0.77 -4.26
CA ALA A 187 13.47 -2.15 -4.12
C ALA A 187 13.14 -2.76 -2.75
N GLN A 188 13.13 -1.94 -1.68
CA GLN A 188 12.95 -2.43 -0.31
C GLN A 188 11.48 -2.58 0.10
N ILE A 189 10.58 -1.70 -0.38
CA ILE A 189 9.18 -1.66 0.06
C ILE A 189 8.43 -2.98 -0.18
N PRO A 190 8.52 -3.66 -1.35
CA PRO A 190 7.84 -4.92 -1.56
C PRO A 190 8.22 -6.01 -0.54
N GLY A 191 9.44 -5.94 0.00
CA GLY A 191 9.93 -6.86 1.03
C GLY A 191 9.21 -6.75 2.38
N ILE A 192 8.56 -5.61 2.66
CA ILE A 192 7.89 -5.34 3.93
C ILE A 192 6.56 -6.09 4.05
N PHE A 193 5.88 -6.36 2.93
CA PHE A 193 4.54 -6.95 2.91
C PHE A 193 4.57 -8.45 2.69
N ASP A 194 3.55 -9.14 3.19
CA ASP A 194 3.39 -10.58 2.99
C ASP A 194 3.02 -10.89 1.55
N ASN A 195 2.11 -10.12 0.99
CA ASN A 195 1.64 -10.26 -0.38
C ASN A 195 1.96 -9.01 -1.19
N VAL A 196 2.50 -9.19 -2.36
CA VAL A 196 2.75 -8.15 -3.36
C VAL A 196 2.04 -8.55 -4.63
N PHE A 197 1.02 -7.80 -4.97
CA PHE A 197 0.17 -8.00 -6.12
C PHE A 197 0.48 -6.96 -7.20
N CYS A 198 0.57 -7.41 -8.45
CA CYS A 198 0.84 -6.54 -9.57
C CYS A 198 -0.36 -6.53 -10.52
N GLY A 199 -1.06 -5.39 -10.59
CA GLY A 199 -2.27 -5.26 -11.41
C GLY A 199 -1.96 -4.90 -12.85
N ILE A 200 -2.47 -5.70 -13.78
CA ILE A 200 -2.32 -5.50 -15.23
C ILE A 200 -3.67 -5.46 -15.94
N LEU A 201 -3.70 -4.82 -17.10
CA LEU A 201 -4.85 -4.81 -18.01
C LEU A 201 -4.50 -5.61 -19.27
N LYS A 202 -5.41 -6.49 -19.69
CA LYS A 202 -5.28 -7.23 -20.94
C LYS A 202 -6.52 -7.04 -21.79
N SER A 203 -6.32 -6.86 -23.09
CA SER A 203 -7.40 -6.91 -24.06
C SER A 203 -7.68 -8.38 -24.39
N VAL A 204 -8.90 -8.81 -24.13
CA VAL A 204 -9.37 -10.19 -24.37
C VAL A 204 -10.51 -10.14 -25.38
N LYS A 205 -10.48 -11.04 -26.36
CA LYS A 205 -11.57 -11.16 -27.36
C LYS A 205 -12.68 -12.03 -26.77
N GLU A 206 -13.89 -11.47 -26.63
CA GLU A 206 -15.10 -12.19 -26.23
C GLU A 206 -16.23 -11.79 -27.19
N ASP A 207 -16.97 -12.76 -27.70
CA ASP A 207 -18.09 -12.56 -28.63
C ASP A 207 -17.80 -11.56 -29.75
N ASP A 208 -16.64 -11.72 -30.41
CA ASP A 208 -16.09 -10.85 -31.46
C ASP A 208 -15.79 -9.40 -31.07
N LYS A 209 -15.84 -9.07 -29.78
CA LYS A 209 -15.45 -7.76 -29.22
C LYS A 209 -14.20 -7.88 -28.38
N PHE A 210 -13.35 -6.85 -28.47
CA PHE A 210 -12.23 -6.72 -27.55
C PHE A 210 -12.70 -6.01 -26.30
N ILE A 211 -12.55 -6.68 -25.15
CA ILE A 211 -12.85 -6.11 -23.84
C ILE A 211 -11.58 -6.07 -22.99
N THR A 212 -11.45 -5.03 -22.16
CA THR A 212 -10.33 -4.92 -21.22
C THR A 212 -10.65 -5.65 -19.94
N LYS A 213 -9.86 -6.67 -19.62
CA LYS A 213 -9.94 -7.40 -18.35
C LYS A 213 -8.78 -7.05 -17.42
N ARG A 214 -9.05 -7.15 -16.13
CA ARG A 214 -8.07 -6.94 -15.05
C ARG A 214 -7.55 -8.28 -14.58
N PHE A 215 -6.22 -8.36 -14.43
CA PHE A 215 -5.54 -9.53 -13.88
C PHE A 215 -4.52 -9.07 -12.83
N ILE A 216 -4.25 -9.96 -11.89
CA ILE A 216 -3.25 -9.74 -10.85
C ILE A 216 -2.16 -10.80 -11.03
N ILE A 217 -0.92 -10.34 -11.15
CA ILE A 217 0.27 -11.18 -11.12
C ILE A 217 0.67 -11.39 -9.66
N THR A 218 0.82 -12.64 -9.26
CA THR A 218 1.04 -13.08 -7.88
C THR A 218 2.46 -13.56 -7.60
N SER A 219 3.28 -13.74 -8.64
CA SER A 219 4.68 -14.16 -8.56
C SER A 219 5.55 -13.34 -9.52
N ALA A 220 6.86 -13.53 -9.49
CA ALA A 220 7.75 -12.88 -10.45
C ALA A 220 7.47 -13.39 -11.87
N TYR A 221 7.04 -12.49 -12.77
CA TYR A 221 6.70 -12.82 -14.15
C TYR A 221 6.68 -11.57 -15.04
N GLY A 222 7.30 -11.65 -16.22
CA GLY A 222 7.25 -10.58 -17.24
C GLY A 222 7.73 -9.22 -16.73
N GLY A 223 8.78 -9.18 -15.92
CA GLY A 223 9.30 -7.96 -15.30
C GLY A 223 8.54 -7.48 -14.06
N TRP A 224 7.37 -8.05 -13.76
CA TRP A 224 6.61 -7.78 -12.54
C TRP A 224 7.15 -8.58 -11.37
N GLN A 225 7.14 -7.99 -10.17
CA GLN A 225 7.69 -8.60 -8.96
C GLN A 225 6.58 -8.94 -7.96
N GLY A 226 5.65 -9.80 -8.40
CA GLY A 226 4.64 -10.38 -7.52
C GLY A 226 5.25 -11.31 -6.48
N LYS A 227 4.63 -11.39 -5.32
CA LYS A 227 5.01 -12.27 -4.22
C LYS A 227 3.81 -12.57 -3.35
N VAL A 228 3.60 -13.81 -2.98
CA VAL A 228 2.58 -14.20 -2.02
C VAL A 228 3.16 -15.14 -0.96
N ARG A 229 2.64 -15.07 0.26
CA ARG A 229 2.92 -16.05 1.31
C ARG A 229 1.78 -17.07 1.34
N ASP A 230 1.87 -18.03 0.44
CA ASP A 230 1.02 -19.20 0.41
C ASP A 230 1.76 -20.39 1.02
N GLU A 231 1.24 -20.96 2.09
CA GLU A 231 1.86 -22.09 2.80
C GLU A 231 2.05 -23.32 1.92
N SER A 232 1.10 -23.56 1.00
CA SER A 232 1.17 -24.74 0.10
C SER A 232 2.07 -24.50 -1.12
N GLY A 233 2.30 -23.22 -1.48
CA GLY A 233 3.05 -22.82 -2.68
C GLY A 233 2.39 -23.19 -4.01
N SER A 234 1.13 -23.68 -3.99
CA SER A 234 0.48 -24.25 -5.18
C SER A 234 -0.97 -23.79 -5.41
N VAL A 235 -1.50 -22.93 -4.54
CA VAL A 235 -2.91 -22.51 -4.59
C VAL A 235 -3.18 -21.50 -5.70
N LEU A 236 -2.20 -20.63 -5.98
CA LEU A 236 -2.36 -19.53 -6.92
C LEU A 236 -1.65 -19.83 -8.24
N THR A 237 -2.28 -19.42 -9.33
CA THR A 237 -1.63 -19.31 -10.63
C THR A 237 -0.84 -18.00 -10.71
N VAL A 238 0.09 -17.89 -11.67
CA VAL A 238 0.86 -16.67 -11.90
C VAL A 238 -0.03 -15.47 -12.14
N GLU A 239 -1.13 -15.67 -12.89
CA GLU A 239 -2.15 -14.67 -13.16
C GLU A 239 -3.47 -15.10 -12.54
N GLU A 240 -4.02 -14.24 -11.70
CA GLU A 240 -5.30 -14.41 -11.04
C GLU A 240 -6.29 -13.32 -11.46
N THR A 241 -7.53 -13.41 -11.01
CA THR A 241 -8.56 -12.39 -11.26
C THR A 241 -8.14 -11.02 -10.72
N GLY A 242 -8.71 -9.95 -11.26
CA GLY A 242 -8.42 -8.57 -10.83
C GLY A 242 -9.02 -8.17 -9.47
N ASP A 243 -9.35 -9.14 -8.61
CA ASP A 243 -9.91 -8.95 -7.27
C ASP A 243 -8.96 -9.54 -6.21
N VAL A 244 -8.32 -8.65 -5.45
CA VAL A 244 -7.38 -9.04 -4.37
C VAL A 244 -8.07 -9.91 -3.32
N THR A 245 -9.32 -9.63 -2.97
CA THR A 245 -10.01 -10.41 -1.92
C THR A 245 -10.33 -11.83 -2.37
N ALA A 246 -10.66 -12.04 -3.64
CA ALA A 246 -10.87 -13.37 -4.20
C ALA A 246 -9.59 -14.22 -4.12
N ILE A 247 -8.42 -13.59 -4.37
CA ILE A 247 -7.12 -14.24 -4.24
C ILE A 247 -6.83 -14.61 -2.78
N LEU A 248 -7.04 -13.67 -1.85
CA LEU A 248 -6.82 -13.91 -0.41
C LEU A 248 -7.71 -15.02 0.12
N LEU A 249 -8.99 -15.07 -0.30
CA LEU A 249 -9.92 -16.15 0.03
C LEU A 249 -9.47 -17.52 -0.47
N LYS A 250 -8.99 -17.56 -1.72
CA LYS A 250 -8.46 -18.79 -2.31
C LYS A 250 -7.29 -19.32 -1.48
N MET A 251 -6.41 -18.42 -0.97
CA MET A 251 -5.32 -18.78 -0.06
C MET A 251 -5.82 -19.27 1.32
N ASP A 252 -6.93 -18.71 1.82
CA ASP A 252 -7.47 -19.08 3.14
C ASP A 252 -8.21 -20.41 3.11
N THR A 253 -8.95 -20.70 2.02
CA THR A 253 -9.67 -21.97 1.85
C THR A 253 -8.75 -23.17 1.63
N ALA A 254 -7.55 -22.97 1.13
CA ALA A 254 -6.57 -24.05 0.94
C ALA A 254 -5.86 -24.47 2.25
N LYS A 255 -6.08 -23.74 3.35
CA LYS A 255 -5.55 -24.07 4.68
C LYS A 255 -6.48 -24.96 5.50
N ALA A 256 -7.72 -25.13 5.05
CA ALA A 256 -8.74 -25.95 5.68
C ALA A 256 -8.74 -27.38 5.11
#